data_e5689637c135cfb0ae86355963f4f6e2
#
_entry.id   e5689637c135cfb0ae86355963f4f6e2
#
_cell.length_a   1.000
_cell.length_b   1.000
_cell.length_c   1.000
_cell.angle_alpha   90.00
_cell.angle_beta   90.00
_cell.angle_gamma   90.00
#
_symmetry.space_group_name_H-M   'P 1'
#
loop_
_entity.id
_entity.type
_entity.pdbx_description
1 polymer ?
#
loop_
_entity_poly.entity_id
_entity_poly.type
_entity_poly.pdbx_seq_one_letter_code
_entity_poly.pdbx_strand_id
1 'polypeptide(L)'
;MNEQTIIESCKEEPSLIFNLIKQGEFELVEKLISNNCININVVDCVGNDVVTRLLKAKQYELVLELMKKRNWNVNHQNDEGNTFGHILAYDDSLMAVKVAEQLTKKKNYIPNVKNKKGETAFDRALNNHHLCTTFKILEDKRFNDINVESFKNLFNASIKNTYYGSYSKLNNLEIIVENLEKKDLNENMKNLLNSICNNLDAIKYDIKNNRSNILESIINSHLA
;
A
#
# COMPACT_ATOMS: atom_id res chain seq x y z
N MET A 1 -4.46 -6.15 37.62
CA MET A 1 -5.66 -6.90 37.18
C MET A 1 -5.16 -8.23 36.69
N ASN A 2 -5.79 -9.35 37.02
CA ASN A 2 -5.34 -10.62 36.43
C ASN A 2 -5.80 -10.76 34.98
N GLU A 3 -5.18 -11.65 34.20
CA GLU A 3 -5.47 -11.86 32.79
C GLU A 3 -6.96 -12.21 32.55
N GLN A 4 -7.53 -13.04 33.43
CA GLN A 4 -8.92 -13.47 33.29
C GLN A 4 -9.92 -12.29 33.44
N THR A 5 -9.65 -11.38 34.40
CA THR A 5 -10.48 -10.18 34.57
C THR A 5 -10.42 -9.26 33.32
N ILE A 6 -9.23 -9.13 32.71
CA ILE A 6 -9.07 -8.34 31.48
C ILE A 6 -9.86 -8.97 30.33
N ILE A 7 -9.80 -10.30 30.19
CA ILE A 7 -10.55 -11.03 29.15
C ILE A 7 -12.06 -10.80 29.31
N GLU A 8 -12.58 -10.87 30.53
CA GLU A 8 -13.99 -10.63 30.83
C GLU A 8 -14.38 -9.19 30.51
N SER A 9 -13.59 -8.21 30.96
CA SER A 9 -13.83 -6.79 30.66
C SER A 9 -13.84 -6.52 29.14
N CYS A 10 -12.93 -7.13 28.38
CA CYS A 10 -12.89 -6.98 26.92
C CYS A 10 -14.07 -7.66 26.20
N LYS A 11 -14.72 -8.66 26.80
CA LYS A 11 -15.96 -9.24 26.26
C LYS A 11 -17.14 -8.29 26.44
N GLU A 12 -17.20 -7.60 27.58
CA GLU A 12 -18.24 -6.62 27.89
C GLU A 12 -18.03 -5.32 27.08
N GLU A 13 -16.78 -4.85 27.01
CA GLU A 13 -16.40 -3.66 26.28
C GLU A 13 -15.24 -3.96 25.30
N PRO A 14 -15.53 -4.40 24.06
CA PRO A 14 -14.54 -4.78 23.06
C PRO A 14 -13.54 -3.67 22.68
N SER A 15 -13.90 -2.39 22.88
CA SER A 15 -13.02 -1.24 22.63
C SER A 15 -11.79 -1.20 23.54
N LEU A 16 -11.80 -1.88 24.68
CA LEU A 16 -10.65 -1.98 25.60
C LEU A 16 -9.42 -2.62 24.94
N ILE A 17 -9.59 -3.41 23.88
CA ILE A 17 -8.46 -3.96 23.10
C ILE A 17 -7.52 -2.87 22.58
N PHE A 18 -8.03 -1.69 22.25
CA PHE A 18 -7.20 -0.59 21.77
C PHE A 18 -6.30 0.01 22.85
N ASN A 19 -6.71 -0.07 24.11
CA ASN A 19 -5.86 0.31 25.24
C ASN A 19 -4.72 -0.70 25.42
N LEU A 20 -4.98 -2.01 25.27
CA LEU A 20 -3.96 -3.06 25.31
C LEU A 20 -2.94 -2.88 24.18
N ILE A 21 -3.41 -2.62 22.95
CA ILE A 21 -2.53 -2.33 21.81
C ILE A 21 -1.66 -1.10 22.10
N LYS A 22 -2.23 -0.04 22.67
CA LYS A 22 -1.50 1.19 23.02
C LYS A 22 -0.46 0.97 24.13
N GLN A 23 -0.73 0.04 25.06
CA GLN A 23 0.19 -0.34 26.14
C GLN A 23 1.28 -1.32 25.69
N GLY A 24 1.15 -1.90 24.48
CA GLY A 24 2.09 -2.88 23.96
C GLY A 24 1.84 -4.32 24.45
N GLU A 25 0.66 -4.61 25.02
CA GLU A 25 0.26 -5.92 25.55
C GLU A 25 -0.15 -6.89 24.43
N PHE A 26 0.75 -7.08 23.44
CA PHE A 26 0.43 -7.79 22.20
C PHE A 26 0.15 -9.28 22.38
N GLU A 27 0.81 -9.93 23.33
CA GLU A 27 0.54 -11.35 23.66
C GLU A 27 -0.90 -11.54 24.17
N LEU A 28 -1.38 -10.61 24.99
CA LEU A 28 -2.75 -10.64 25.48
C LEU A 28 -3.76 -10.33 24.36
N VAL A 29 -3.42 -9.37 23.49
CA VAL A 29 -4.23 -9.06 22.29
C VAL A 29 -4.35 -10.29 21.41
N GLU A 30 -3.25 -11.01 21.16
CA GLU A 30 -3.24 -12.25 20.37
C GLU A 30 -4.13 -13.32 21.00
N LYS A 31 -4.04 -13.54 22.30
CA LYS A 31 -4.90 -14.51 23.04
C LYS A 31 -6.37 -14.15 22.94
N LEU A 32 -6.73 -12.88 23.11
CA LEU A 32 -8.12 -12.40 23.00
C LEU A 32 -8.72 -12.67 21.63
N ILE A 33 -7.92 -12.47 20.57
CA ILE A 33 -8.34 -12.67 19.19
C ILE A 33 -8.37 -14.16 18.83
N SER A 34 -7.38 -14.94 19.26
CA SER A 34 -7.27 -16.39 18.96
C SER A 34 -8.41 -17.17 19.61
N ASN A 35 -8.81 -16.79 20.80
CA ASN A 35 -9.94 -17.38 21.52
C ASN A 35 -11.31 -16.86 21.08
N ASN A 36 -11.37 -16.03 20.01
CA ASN A 36 -12.59 -15.38 19.53
C ASN A 36 -13.34 -14.57 20.62
N CYS A 37 -12.61 -14.06 21.62
CA CYS A 37 -13.18 -13.22 22.67
C CYS A 37 -13.58 -11.83 22.15
N ILE A 38 -13.01 -11.41 21.03
CA ILE A 38 -13.22 -10.08 20.42
C ILE A 38 -13.46 -10.20 18.93
N ASN A 39 -14.39 -9.38 18.42
CA ASN A 39 -14.57 -9.16 17.01
C ASN A 39 -13.44 -8.25 16.47
N ILE A 40 -12.64 -8.72 15.53
CA ILE A 40 -11.51 -7.97 14.94
C ILE A 40 -11.94 -6.75 14.12
N ASN A 41 -13.25 -6.60 13.82
CA ASN A 41 -13.81 -5.45 13.12
C ASN A 41 -14.34 -4.35 14.06
N VAL A 42 -14.17 -4.48 15.39
CA VAL A 42 -14.45 -3.33 16.28
C VAL A 42 -13.51 -2.19 15.93
N VAL A 43 -13.99 -0.96 16.14
CA VAL A 43 -13.24 0.24 15.75
C VAL A 43 -12.93 1.12 16.95
N ASP A 44 -11.84 1.86 16.86
CA ASP A 44 -11.46 2.89 17.83
C ASP A 44 -12.20 4.22 17.61
N CYS A 45 -11.88 5.23 18.41
CA CYS A 45 -12.50 6.57 18.35
C CYS A 45 -12.24 7.36 17.05
N VAL A 46 -11.40 6.85 16.13
CA VAL A 46 -11.13 7.43 14.80
C VAL A 46 -11.42 6.43 13.68
N GLY A 47 -12.20 5.40 14.00
CA GLY A 47 -12.70 4.42 13.04
C GLY A 47 -11.68 3.38 12.57
N ASN A 48 -10.49 3.25 13.16
CA ASN A 48 -9.57 2.17 12.77
C ASN A 48 -9.99 0.85 13.43
N ASP A 49 -10.04 -0.23 12.66
CA ASP A 49 -10.23 -1.58 13.18
C ASP A 49 -8.98 -2.11 13.90
N VAL A 50 -9.11 -3.26 14.56
CA VAL A 50 -8.02 -3.88 15.34
C VAL A 50 -6.81 -4.17 14.46
N VAL A 51 -7.01 -4.71 13.24
CA VAL A 51 -5.92 -5.06 12.33
C VAL A 51 -5.17 -3.82 11.87
N THR A 52 -5.90 -2.75 11.57
CA THR A 52 -5.32 -1.44 11.22
C THR A 52 -4.54 -0.82 12.37
N ARG A 53 -5.01 -0.96 13.61
CA ARG A 53 -4.28 -0.46 14.79
C ARG A 53 -3.00 -1.24 15.05
N LEU A 54 -3.01 -2.55 14.87
CA LEU A 54 -1.83 -3.40 14.95
C LEU A 54 -0.81 -3.07 13.84
N LEU A 55 -1.29 -2.77 12.62
CA LEU A 55 -0.42 -2.29 11.54
C LEU A 55 0.27 -0.98 11.92
N LYS A 56 -0.47 -0.01 12.48
CA LYS A 56 0.10 1.26 12.99
C LYS A 56 1.11 1.04 14.13
N ALA A 57 0.93 -0.01 14.92
CA ALA A 57 1.86 -0.43 15.96
C ALA A 57 3.02 -1.29 15.43
N LYS A 58 3.11 -1.50 14.11
CA LYS A 58 4.14 -2.30 13.41
C LYS A 58 4.19 -3.77 13.85
N GLN A 59 3.08 -4.32 14.31
CA GLN A 59 2.94 -5.73 14.71
C GLN A 59 2.63 -6.61 13.48
N TYR A 60 3.57 -6.67 12.53
CA TYR A 60 3.36 -7.24 11.20
C TYR A 60 3.07 -8.74 11.24
N GLU A 61 3.73 -9.51 12.13
CA GLU A 61 3.50 -10.94 12.27
C GLU A 61 2.05 -11.21 12.68
N LEU A 62 1.57 -10.50 13.70
CA LEU A 62 0.19 -10.62 14.18
C LEU A 62 -0.80 -10.13 13.11
N VAL A 63 -0.47 -9.05 12.40
CA VAL A 63 -1.26 -8.58 11.24
C VAL A 63 -1.37 -9.66 10.19
N LEU A 64 -0.27 -10.32 9.80
CA LEU A 64 -0.26 -11.39 8.79
C LEU A 64 -1.12 -12.59 9.21
N GLU A 65 -1.12 -12.94 10.50
CA GLU A 65 -1.99 -14.01 11.04
C GLU A 65 -3.47 -13.59 10.97
N LEU A 66 -3.80 -12.37 11.38
CA LEU A 66 -5.18 -11.87 11.36
C LEU A 66 -5.73 -11.70 9.94
N MET A 67 -4.88 -11.36 8.99
CA MET A 67 -5.26 -11.30 7.58
C MET A 67 -5.77 -12.65 7.04
N LYS A 68 -5.43 -13.78 7.67
CA LYS A 68 -5.94 -15.10 7.28
C LYS A 68 -7.41 -15.30 7.71
N LYS A 69 -7.92 -14.55 8.68
CA LYS A 69 -9.29 -14.66 9.15
C LYS A 69 -10.28 -14.21 8.08
N ARG A 70 -11.34 -15.02 7.85
CA ARG A 70 -12.35 -14.77 6.80
C ARG A 70 -13.30 -13.63 7.13
N ASN A 71 -13.52 -13.38 8.42
CA ASN A 71 -14.47 -12.37 8.90
C ASN A 71 -13.87 -10.95 8.98
N TRP A 72 -12.59 -10.75 8.64
CA TRP A 72 -12.00 -9.42 8.58
C TRP A 72 -12.47 -8.63 7.36
N ASN A 73 -12.98 -7.42 7.59
CA ASN A 73 -13.39 -6.50 6.53
C ASN A 73 -12.16 -5.72 6.03
N VAL A 74 -11.47 -6.29 5.05
CA VAL A 74 -10.23 -5.71 4.46
C VAL A 74 -10.42 -4.32 3.82
N ASN A 75 -11.65 -3.96 3.45
CA ASN A 75 -11.99 -2.68 2.81
C ASN A 75 -12.64 -1.69 3.78
N HIS A 76 -12.62 -1.99 5.08
CA HIS A 76 -13.11 -1.06 6.09
C HIS A 76 -12.40 0.29 5.95
N GLN A 77 -13.18 1.38 6.00
CA GLN A 77 -12.67 2.75 5.93
C GLN A 77 -12.82 3.41 7.32
N ASN A 78 -11.75 4.00 7.81
CA ASN A 78 -11.78 4.82 9.03
C ASN A 78 -12.44 6.18 8.77
N ASP A 79 -12.47 7.06 9.78
CA ASP A 79 -13.10 8.38 9.71
C ASP A 79 -12.49 9.32 8.65
N GLU A 80 -11.27 9.06 8.21
CA GLU A 80 -10.62 9.77 7.09
C GLU A 80 -10.91 9.12 5.73
N GLY A 81 -11.68 8.03 5.69
CA GLY A 81 -11.91 7.21 4.51
C GLY A 81 -10.73 6.31 4.17
N ASN A 82 -9.71 6.21 5.02
CA ASN A 82 -8.56 5.38 4.77
C ASN A 82 -8.88 3.91 5.04
N THR A 83 -8.58 3.05 4.07
CA THR A 83 -8.56 1.59 4.25
C THR A 83 -7.23 1.15 4.87
N PHE A 84 -7.15 -0.14 5.24
CA PHE A 84 -5.90 -0.78 5.64
C PHE A 84 -4.76 -0.54 4.63
N GLY A 85 -5.03 -0.61 3.31
CA GLY A 85 -4.04 -0.32 2.27
C GLY A 85 -3.50 1.11 2.32
N HIS A 86 -4.35 2.10 2.62
CA HIS A 86 -3.91 3.49 2.79
C HIS A 86 -2.99 3.68 4.00
N ILE A 87 -3.23 2.94 5.08
CA ILE A 87 -2.36 3.00 6.28
C ILE A 87 -1.04 2.28 5.99
N LEU A 88 -1.07 1.14 5.31
CA LEU A 88 0.12 0.41 4.89
C LEU A 88 1.04 1.26 3.99
N ALA A 89 0.47 2.14 3.18
CA ALA A 89 1.19 3.06 2.29
C ALA A 89 2.12 4.06 3.01
N TYR A 90 2.13 4.11 4.32
CA TYR A 90 3.08 4.90 5.11
C TYR A 90 4.36 4.15 5.49
N ASP A 91 4.53 2.92 5.03
CA ASP A 91 5.68 2.09 5.38
C ASP A 91 6.20 1.32 4.16
N ASP A 92 7.51 1.32 3.96
CA ASP A 92 8.20 0.59 2.88
C ASP A 92 9.21 -0.41 3.45
N SER A 93 9.10 -0.76 4.74
CA SER A 93 9.91 -1.81 5.36
C SER A 93 9.64 -3.17 4.69
N LEU A 94 10.59 -4.08 4.77
CA LEU A 94 10.46 -5.43 4.22
C LEU A 94 9.18 -6.13 4.72
N MET A 95 8.80 -5.91 5.98
CA MET A 95 7.60 -6.49 6.56
C MET A 95 6.33 -5.83 6.02
N ALA A 96 6.31 -4.51 5.85
CA ALA A 96 5.20 -3.81 5.20
C ALA A 96 4.98 -4.29 3.76
N VAL A 97 6.06 -4.50 3.01
CA VAL A 97 5.99 -5.06 1.64
C VAL A 97 5.40 -6.48 1.64
N LYS A 98 5.78 -7.34 2.61
CA LYS A 98 5.15 -8.67 2.77
C LYS A 98 3.66 -8.58 3.07
N VAL A 99 3.26 -7.62 3.90
CA VAL A 99 1.84 -7.37 4.20
C VAL A 99 1.11 -6.89 2.94
N ALA A 100 1.70 -5.98 2.14
CA ALA A 100 1.14 -5.53 0.87
C ALA A 100 0.94 -6.71 -0.11
N GLU A 101 1.92 -7.59 -0.21
CA GLU A 101 1.82 -8.80 -1.03
C GLU A 101 0.67 -9.71 -0.60
N GLN A 102 0.45 -9.89 0.70
CA GLN A 102 -0.68 -10.69 1.19
C GLN A 102 -2.02 -9.96 1.01
N LEU A 103 -2.04 -8.63 1.12
CA LEU A 103 -3.21 -7.81 0.88
C LEU A 103 -3.72 -7.96 -0.56
N THR A 104 -2.83 -7.84 -1.54
CA THR A 104 -3.18 -7.96 -2.96
C THR A 104 -3.63 -9.38 -3.36
N LYS A 105 -3.27 -10.42 -2.60
CA LYS A 105 -3.76 -11.80 -2.79
C LYS A 105 -5.18 -12.02 -2.24
N LYS A 106 -5.71 -11.13 -1.41
CA LYS A 106 -7.07 -11.27 -0.88
C LYS A 106 -8.12 -11.05 -1.96
N LYS A 107 -9.01 -12.03 -2.19
CA LYS A 107 -10.02 -11.98 -3.26
C LYS A 107 -11.01 -10.81 -3.10
N ASN A 108 -11.33 -10.45 -1.86
CA ASN A 108 -12.26 -9.38 -1.54
C ASN A 108 -11.60 -8.00 -1.35
N TYR A 109 -10.29 -7.87 -1.51
CA TYR A 109 -9.63 -6.57 -1.49
C TYR A 109 -9.99 -5.73 -2.71
N ILE A 110 -10.33 -4.47 -2.51
CA ILE A 110 -10.66 -3.49 -3.54
C ILE A 110 -9.56 -2.43 -3.57
N PRO A 111 -8.61 -2.48 -4.52
CA PRO A 111 -7.44 -1.59 -4.54
C PRO A 111 -7.75 -0.15 -4.93
N ASN A 112 -8.89 0.10 -5.61
CA ASN A 112 -9.26 1.43 -6.12
C ASN A 112 -10.10 2.27 -5.13
N VAL A 113 -10.24 1.84 -3.88
CA VAL A 113 -10.97 2.62 -2.87
C VAL A 113 -10.25 3.95 -2.65
N LYS A 114 -11.00 5.05 -2.70
CA LYS A 114 -10.50 6.40 -2.41
C LYS A 114 -10.85 6.83 -0.99
N ASN A 115 -9.91 7.49 -0.35
CA ASN A 115 -10.13 8.14 0.94
C ASN A 115 -10.85 9.49 0.76
N LYS A 116 -11.11 10.21 1.86
CA LYS A 116 -11.77 11.54 1.81
C LYS A 116 -10.97 12.63 1.07
N LYS A 117 -9.68 12.39 0.78
CA LYS A 117 -8.84 13.27 -0.05
C LYS A 117 -8.87 12.88 -1.54
N GLY A 118 -9.62 11.84 -1.92
CA GLY A 118 -9.65 11.34 -3.28
C GLY A 118 -8.44 10.48 -3.67
N GLU A 119 -7.58 10.10 -2.72
CA GLU A 119 -6.38 9.28 -2.96
C GLU A 119 -6.72 7.80 -2.84
N THR A 120 -6.15 6.96 -3.69
CA THR A 120 -6.05 5.51 -3.49
C THR A 120 -4.85 5.17 -2.58
N ALA A 121 -4.76 3.92 -2.13
CA ALA A 121 -3.57 3.44 -1.41
C ALA A 121 -2.30 3.53 -2.27
N PHE A 122 -2.42 3.35 -3.58
CA PHE A 122 -1.34 3.54 -4.56
C PHE A 122 -0.85 4.99 -4.58
N ASP A 123 -1.76 5.96 -4.74
CA ASP A 123 -1.41 7.39 -4.76
C ASP A 123 -0.69 7.79 -3.48
N ARG A 124 -1.15 7.28 -2.35
CA ARG A 124 -0.53 7.58 -1.05
C ARG A 124 0.86 6.98 -0.91
N ALA A 125 1.06 5.72 -1.32
CA ALA A 125 2.39 5.09 -1.28
C ALA A 125 3.38 5.84 -2.20
N LEU A 126 2.91 6.21 -3.39
CA LEU A 126 3.68 6.97 -4.37
C LEU A 126 4.07 8.36 -3.85
N ASN A 127 3.12 9.10 -3.24
CA ASN A 127 3.36 10.43 -2.65
C ASN A 127 4.32 10.37 -1.45
N ASN A 128 4.35 9.25 -0.73
CA ASN A 128 5.31 9.01 0.36
C ASN A 128 6.67 8.47 -0.14
N HIS A 129 6.84 8.30 -1.45
CA HIS A 129 8.03 7.71 -2.07
C HIS A 129 8.32 6.26 -1.65
N HIS A 130 7.30 5.51 -1.25
CA HIS A 130 7.36 4.11 -0.84
C HIS A 130 7.20 3.20 -2.05
N LEU A 131 8.27 3.09 -2.86
CA LEU A 131 8.22 2.43 -4.17
C LEU A 131 7.93 0.93 -4.08
N CYS A 132 8.44 0.24 -3.07
CA CYS A 132 8.20 -1.21 -2.95
C CYS A 132 6.72 -1.50 -2.69
N THR A 133 6.09 -0.76 -1.78
CA THR A 133 4.65 -0.86 -1.53
C THR A 133 3.84 -0.40 -2.75
N THR A 134 4.26 0.67 -3.44
CA THR A 134 3.65 1.14 -4.69
C THR A 134 3.64 0.05 -5.75
N PHE A 135 4.77 -0.63 -5.98
CA PHE A 135 4.87 -1.72 -6.96
C PHE A 135 3.98 -2.90 -6.61
N LYS A 136 3.88 -3.27 -5.33
CA LYS A 136 2.97 -4.37 -4.92
C LYS A 136 1.50 -4.06 -5.20
N ILE A 137 1.08 -2.81 -5.05
CA ILE A 137 -0.28 -2.40 -5.42
C ILE A 137 -0.43 -2.37 -6.95
N LEU A 138 0.59 -1.87 -7.68
CA LEU A 138 0.59 -1.82 -9.13
C LEU A 138 0.50 -3.23 -9.77
N GLU A 139 1.14 -4.24 -9.18
CA GLU A 139 1.07 -5.64 -9.60
C GLU A 139 -0.34 -6.24 -9.49
N ASP A 140 -1.23 -5.68 -8.65
CA ASP A 140 -2.62 -6.16 -8.53
C ASP A 140 -3.40 -5.86 -9.80
N LYS A 141 -3.83 -6.89 -10.51
CA LYS A 141 -4.58 -6.76 -11.77
C LYS A 141 -5.90 -6.00 -11.64
N ARG A 142 -6.47 -5.94 -10.44
CA ARG A 142 -7.73 -5.22 -10.15
C ARG A 142 -7.51 -3.72 -9.97
N PHE A 143 -6.25 -3.31 -9.71
CA PHE A 143 -5.90 -1.90 -9.61
C PHE A 143 -5.80 -1.30 -11.01
N ASN A 144 -6.65 -0.32 -11.33
CA ASN A 144 -6.71 0.35 -12.63
C ASN A 144 -7.00 1.86 -12.53
N ASP A 145 -7.09 2.39 -11.31
CA ASP A 145 -7.35 3.83 -11.08
C ASP A 145 -6.02 4.60 -11.02
N ILE A 146 -5.36 4.70 -12.17
CA ILE A 146 -4.14 5.49 -12.34
C ILE A 146 -4.52 6.77 -13.09
N ASN A 147 -4.37 7.93 -12.46
CA ASN A 147 -4.54 9.21 -13.13
C ASN A 147 -3.21 9.67 -13.77
N VAL A 148 -3.27 10.71 -14.61
CA VAL A 148 -2.12 11.24 -15.34
C VAL A 148 -1.01 11.70 -14.41
N GLU A 149 -1.35 12.36 -13.30
CA GLU A 149 -0.38 12.85 -12.32
C GLU A 149 0.31 11.70 -11.58
N SER A 150 -0.45 10.68 -11.15
CA SER A 150 0.10 9.47 -10.54
C SER A 150 1.01 8.72 -11.51
N PHE A 151 0.64 8.66 -12.79
CA PHE A 151 1.46 8.05 -13.84
C PHE A 151 2.81 8.77 -13.98
N LYS A 152 2.78 10.11 -14.10
CA LYS A 152 3.98 10.97 -14.13
C LYS A 152 4.86 10.79 -12.89
N ASN A 153 4.24 10.84 -11.71
CA ASN A 153 4.96 10.71 -10.44
C ASN A 153 5.61 9.34 -10.28
N LEU A 154 4.98 8.26 -10.80
CA LEU A 154 5.53 6.91 -10.77
C LEU A 154 6.87 6.83 -11.54
N PHE A 155 6.92 7.38 -12.75
CA PHE A 155 8.15 7.42 -13.55
C PHE A 155 9.20 8.34 -12.92
N ASN A 156 8.82 9.53 -12.47
CA ASN A 156 9.75 10.46 -11.80
C ASN A 156 10.35 9.85 -10.52
N ALA A 157 9.54 9.18 -9.72
CA ALA A 157 10.01 8.52 -8.51
C ALA A 157 11.00 7.38 -8.81
N SER A 158 10.77 6.63 -9.90
CA SER A 158 11.64 5.52 -10.30
C SER A 158 13.05 5.96 -10.66
N ILE A 159 13.20 7.14 -11.30
CA ILE A 159 14.50 7.67 -11.73
C ILE A 159 15.19 8.54 -10.67
N LYS A 160 14.44 9.16 -9.77
CA LYS A 160 14.97 10.00 -8.68
C LYS A 160 15.42 9.21 -7.45
N ASN A 161 15.02 7.96 -7.33
CA ASN A 161 15.37 7.15 -6.17
C ASN A 161 16.87 6.82 -6.14
N THR A 162 17.62 7.57 -5.31
CA THR A 162 19.08 7.48 -5.19
C THR A 162 19.56 6.33 -4.30
N TYR A 163 18.66 5.68 -3.57
CA TYR A 163 19.02 4.69 -2.54
C TYR A 163 19.66 3.40 -3.10
N TYR A 164 19.44 3.06 -4.38
CA TYR A 164 19.82 1.76 -4.94
C TYR A 164 20.76 1.82 -6.17
N GLY A 165 21.29 2.98 -6.55
CA GLY A 165 22.17 3.12 -7.71
C GLY A 165 21.47 2.97 -9.07
N SER A 166 22.23 3.10 -10.18
CA SER A 166 21.67 3.11 -11.54
C SER A 166 21.00 1.78 -11.96
N TYR A 167 21.47 0.65 -11.43
CA TYR A 167 20.90 -0.68 -11.74
C TYR A 167 19.47 -0.85 -11.22
N SER A 168 19.18 -0.36 -10.03
CA SER A 168 17.81 -0.45 -9.48
C SER A 168 16.85 0.52 -10.14
N LYS A 169 17.31 1.68 -10.63
CA LYS A 169 16.49 2.59 -11.43
C LYS A 169 16.00 1.94 -12.73
N LEU A 170 16.87 1.17 -13.39
CA LEU A 170 16.52 0.44 -14.60
C LEU A 170 15.51 -0.68 -14.32
N ASN A 171 15.71 -1.45 -13.27
CA ASN A 171 14.78 -2.49 -12.86
C ASN A 171 13.41 -1.90 -12.50
N ASN A 172 13.39 -0.77 -11.79
CA ASN A 172 12.15 -0.08 -11.46
C ASN A 172 11.39 0.35 -12.72
N LEU A 173 12.10 0.93 -13.71
CA LEU A 173 11.50 1.33 -14.97
C LEU A 173 10.90 0.13 -15.72
N GLU A 174 11.61 -0.98 -15.81
CA GLU A 174 11.13 -2.21 -16.45
C GLU A 174 9.88 -2.76 -15.74
N ILE A 175 9.89 -2.84 -14.40
CA ILE A 175 8.73 -3.27 -13.61
C ILE A 175 7.53 -2.36 -13.87
N ILE A 176 7.72 -1.05 -13.93
CA ILE A 176 6.65 -0.08 -14.19
C ILE A 176 6.05 -0.32 -15.57
N VAL A 177 6.89 -0.37 -16.62
CA VAL A 177 6.44 -0.58 -18.00
C VAL A 177 5.66 -1.90 -18.10
N GLU A 178 6.24 -3.00 -17.64
CA GLU A 178 5.63 -4.33 -17.68
C GLU A 178 4.25 -4.39 -16.99
N ASN A 179 4.11 -3.70 -15.86
CA ASN A 179 2.83 -3.68 -15.14
C ASN A 179 1.82 -2.74 -15.79
N LEU A 180 2.25 -1.60 -16.34
CA LEU A 180 1.36 -0.67 -17.03
C LEU A 180 0.83 -1.21 -18.36
N GLU A 181 1.61 -2.00 -19.09
CA GLU A 181 1.17 -2.69 -20.31
C GLU A 181 -0.01 -3.66 -20.04
N LYS A 182 -0.14 -4.16 -18.82
CA LYS A 182 -1.22 -5.06 -18.40
C LYS A 182 -2.47 -4.33 -17.91
N LYS A 183 -2.46 -2.99 -17.87
CA LYS A 183 -3.56 -2.17 -17.35
C LYS A 183 -4.46 -1.65 -18.48
N ASP A 184 -5.72 -1.45 -18.14
CA ASP A 184 -6.64 -0.72 -19.02
C ASP A 184 -6.46 0.79 -18.80
N LEU A 185 -5.50 1.35 -19.54
CA LEU A 185 -5.15 2.76 -19.50
C LEU A 185 -6.02 3.56 -20.47
N ASN A 186 -6.25 4.85 -20.18
CA ASN A 186 -6.86 5.75 -21.15
C ASN A 186 -5.91 6.02 -22.34
N GLU A 187 -6.43 6.58 -23.42
CA GLU A 187 -5.69 6.73 -24.69
C GLU A 187 -4.43 7.58 -24.52
N ASN A 188 -4.48 8.68 -23.77
CA ASN A 188 -3.32 9.55 -23.53
C ASN A 188 -2.20 8.79 -22.78
N MET A 189 -2.56 7.99 -21.79
CA MET A 189 -1.59 7.18 -21.06
C MET A 189 -1.03 6.05 -21.91
N LYS A 190 -1.83 5.43 -22.78
CA LYS A 190 -1.36 4.43 -23.75
C LYS A 190 -0.34 5.04 -24.72
N ASN A 191 -0.62 6.23 -25.22
CA ASN A 191 0.27 6.95 -26.13
C ASN A 191 1.59 7.32 -25.44
N LEU A 192 1.53 7.79 -24.20
CA LEU A 192 2.72 8.07 -23.41
C LEU A 192 3.53 6.80 -23.11
N LEU A 193 2.87 5.71 -22.72
CA LEU A 193 3.54 4.43 -22.48
C LEU A 193 4.21 3.90 -23.74
N ASN A 194 3.53 3.95 -24.89
CA ASN A 194 4.10 3.58 -26.20
C ASN A 194 5.34 4.42 -26.56
N SER A 195 5.28 5.74 -26.29
CA SER A 195 6.44 6.61 -26.51
C SER A 195 7.61 6.26 -25.61
N ILE A 196 7.35 5.88 -24.36
CA ILE A 196 8.39 5.40 -23.42
C ILE A 196 8.96 4.07 -23.92
N CYS A 197 8.12 3.11 -24.30
CA CYS A 197 8.55 1.81 -24.80
C CYS A 197 9.41 1.94 -26.07
N ASN A 198 9.01 2.78 -27.01
CA ASN A 198 9.75 3.02 -28.26
C ASN A 198 11.12 3.67 -28.03
N ASN A 199 11.32 4.36 -26.92
CA ASN A 199 12.58 5.02 -26.55
C ASN A 199 13.29 4.34 -25.38
N LEU A 200 12.88 3.12 -25.00
CA LEU A 200 13.32 2.48 -23.77
C LEU A 200 14.84 2.30 -23.68
N ASP A 201 15.50 1.93 -24.77
CA ASP A 201 16.96 1.75 -24.82
C ASP A 201 17.70 3.07 -24.64
N ALA A 202 17.20 4.15 -25.27
CA ALA A 202 17.76 5.49 -25.11
C ALA A 202 17.56 6.01 -23.66
N ILE A 203 16.40 5.76 -23.08
CA ILE A 203 16.10 6.09 -21.66
C ILE A 203 17.03 5.30 -20.73
N LYS A 204 17.21 4.01 -20.97
CA LYS A 204 18.13 3.16 -20.20
C LYS A 204 19.58 3.65 -20.28
N TYR A 205 20.02 4.05 -21.47
CA TYR A 205 21.34 4.64 -21.66
C TYR A 205 21.49 5.96 -20.89
N ASP A 206 20.47 6.82 -20.92
CA ASP A 206 20.44 8.09 -20.21
C ASP A 206 20.53 7.87 -18.68
N ILE A 207 19.74 6.94 -18.15
CA ILE A 207 19.75 6.57 -16.71
C ILE A 207 21.10 6.00 -16.28
N LYS A 208 21.75 5.15 -17.10
CA LYS A 208 23.09 4.61 -16.82
C LYS A 208 24.14 5.71 -16.69
N ASN A 209 23.95 6.83 -17.40
CA ASN A 209 24.81 8.00 -17.34
C ASN A 209 24.33 9.07 -16.32
N ASN A 210 23.48 8.68 -15.36
CA ASN A 210 22.86 9.57 -14.36
C ASN A 210 22.15 10.77 -14.95
N ARG A 211 21.46 10.58 -16.06
CA ARG A 211 20.62 11.57 -16.73
C ARG A 211 19.17 11.11 -16.71
N SER A 212 18.24 12.03 -16.96
CA SER A 212 16.79 11.75 -17.06
C SER A 212 16.11 12.51 -18.20
N ASN A 213 16.91 13.18 -19.03
CA ASN A 213 16.44 14.17 -19.99
C ASN A 213 15.45 13.58 -21.00
N ILE A 214 15.70 12.37 -21.50
CA ILE A 214 14.86 11.71 -22.50
C ILE A 214 13.49 11.38 -21.90
N LEU A 215 13.45 10.73 -20.74
CA LEU A 215 12.20 10.36 -20.09
C LEU A 215 11.39 11.60 -19.67
N GLU A 216 12.03 12.59 -19.08
CA GLU A 216 11.37 13.85 -18.70
C GLU A 216 10.81 14.59 -19.94
N SER A 217 11.55 14.64 -21.06
CA SER A 217 11.07 15.22 -22.30
C SER A 217 9.83 14.51 -22.85
N ILE A 218 9.82 13.18 -22.86
CA ILE A 218 8.68 12.37 -23.30
C ILE A 218 7.46 12.63 -22.39
N ILE A 219 7.64 12.59 -21.07
CA ILE A 219 6.56 12.85 -20.12
C ILE A 219 5.96 14.24 -20.33
N ASN A 220 6.79 15.27 -20.45
CA ASN A 220 6.33 16.64 -20.60
C ASN A 220 5.64 16.90 -21.94
N SER A 221 6.06 16.25 -23.04
CA SER A 221 5.44 16.41 -24.36
C SER A 221 4.04 15.79 -24.48
N HIS A 222 3.68 14.83 -23.63
CA HIS A 222 2.38 14.16 -23.65
C HIS A 222 1.40 14.69 -22.60
N LEU A 223 1.87 15.54 -21.68
CA LEU A 223 1.08 16.05 -20.55
C LEU A 223 0.88 17.59 -20.60
N ALA A 224 1.36 18.22 -21.66
CA ALA A 224 1.07 19.61 -21.98
C ALA A 224 -0.26 19.71 -22.72
#